data_ba4b264b64907f06165efa38d201a322
#
_entry.id   ba4b264b64907f06165efa38d201a322
#
_cell.length_a   1.000
_cell.length_b   1.000
_cell.length_c   1.000
_cell.angle_alpha   90.00
_cell.angle_beta   90.00
_cell.angle_gamma   90.00
#
_symmetry.space_group_name_H-M   'P 1'
#
loop_
_entity.id
_entity.type
_entity.pdbx_description
1 polymer ?
#
loop_
_entity_poly.entity_id
_entity_poly.type
_entity_poly.pdbx_seq_one_letter_code
_entity_poly.pdbx_strand_id
1 'polypeptide(L)'
;MGSRTFQVASKLKEMQANVSKAYEILQDDYKTTLEKMNISANAYRFGNDALIAYGNEEDIHTRPLLAKVGNELLNISEIKAVFVVGRVDKDKIAISARSKTDINVQLIMEKLGGGGHFSMAACQVEEKSIKETINKLEEAIDQYLDERG
;
A
#
# COMPACT_ATOMS: atom_id res chain seq x y z
N MET A 1 -6.81 45.64 26.00
CA MET A 1 -7.73 45.54 24.84
C MET A 1 -7.00 45.46 23.52
N GLY A 2 -5.99 46.32 23.23
CA GLY A 2 -5.25 46.31 21.99
C GLY A 2 -4.50 45.02 21.72
N SER A 3 -3.87 44.42 22.73
CA SER A 3 -3.12 43.18 22.55
C SER A 3 -4.05 41.99 22.24
N ARG A 4 -5.25 41.99 22.80
CA ARG A 4 -6.23 40.92 22.55
C ARG A 4 -6.76 40.98 21.11
N THR A 5 -7.07 42.20 20.64
CA THR A 5 -7.52 42.42 19.26
C THR A 5 -6.43 42.04 18.26
N PHE A 6 -5.16 42.36 18.56
CA PHE A 6 -4.02 42.03 17.75
C PHE A 6 -3.83 40.51 17.65
N GLN A 7 -3.98 39.81 18.78
CA GLN A 7 -3.87 38.33 18.80
C GLN A 7 -4.93 37.67 17.93
N VAL A 8 -6.18 38.17 17.95
CA VAL A 8 -7.27 37.64 17.14
C VAL A 8 -6.96 37.84 15.65
N ALA A 9 -6.49 39.01 15.25
CA ALA A 9 -6.13 39.29 13.87
C ALA A 9 -4.96 38.40 13.38
N SER A 10 -3.96 38.18 14.23
CA SER A 10 -2.84 37.30 13.93
C SER A 10 -3.30 35.86 13.75
N LYS A 11 -4.18 35.36 14.61
CA LYS A 11 -4.75 34.03 14.49
C LYS A 11 -5.58 33.84 13.25
N LEU A 12 -6.34 34.86 12.84
CA LEU A 12 -7.11 34.79 11.59
C LEU A 12 -6.21 34.65 10.37
N LYS A 13 -5.08 35.37 10.34
CA LYS A 13 -4.10 35.23 9.25
C LYS A 13 -3.48 33.84 9.22
N GLU A 14 -3.14 33.30 10.39
CA GLU A 14 -2.61 31.95 10.51
C GLU A 14 -3.63 30.91 10.03
N MET A 15 -4.89 31.08 10.39
CA MET A 15 -5.96 30.20 9.95
C MET A 15 -6.14 30.24 8.42
N GLN A 16 -6.07 31.42 7.80
CA GLN A 16 -6.17 31.55 6.36
C GLN A 16 -5.01 30.87 5.65
N ALA A 17 -3.78 31.06 6.17
CA ALA A 17 -2.60 30.39 5.61
C ALA A 17 -2.70 28.88 5.75
N ASN A 18 -3.20 28.39 6.89
CA ASN A 18 -3.40 26.97 7.14
C ASN A 18 -4.47 26.38 6.22
N VAL A 19 -5.54 27.11 5.94
CA VAL A 19 -6.60 26.67 5.02
C VAL A 19 -6.06 26.55 3.59
N SER A 20 -5.28 27.54 3.12
CA SER A 20 -4.66 27.48 1.80
C SER A 20 -3.74 26.29 1.67
N LYS A 21 -2.93 26.04 2.70
CA LYS A 21 -2.01 24.92 2.74
C LYS A 21 -2.78 23.59 2.79
N ALA A 22 -3.89 23.55 3.53
CA ALA A 22 -4.76 22.39 3.60
C ALA A 22 -5.38 22.06 2.24
N TYR A 23 -5.75 23.09 1.46
CA TYR A 23 -6.28 22.86 0.10
C TYR A 23 -5.24 22.20 -0.81
N GLU A 24 -3.99 22.64 -0.75
CA GLU A 24 -2.91 22.00 -1.52
C GLU A 24 -2.74 20.53 -1.12
N ILE A 25 -2.72 20.27 0.17
CA ILE A 25 -2.60 18.91 0.71
C ILE A 25 -3.80 18.05 0.29
N LEU A 26 -5.01 18.61 0.33
CA LEU A 26 -6.22 17.89 -0.05
C LEU A 26 -6.24 17.52 -1.54
N GLN A 27 -5.68 18.38 -2.42
CA GLN A 27 -5.59 18.07 -3.84
C GLN A 27 -4.64 16.89 -4.07
N ASP A 28 -3.48 16.87 -3.42
CA ASP A 28 -2.56 15.76 -3.49
C ASP A 28 -3.17 14.51 -2.87
N ASP A 29 -3.85 14.66 -1.73
CA ASP A 29 -4.54 13.56 -1.05
C ASP A 29 -5.68 12.99 -1.88
N TYR A 30 -6.40 13.84 -2.63
CA TYR A 30 -7.49 13.39 -3.48
C TYR A 30 -6.99 12.43 -4.56
N LYS A 31 -5.90 12.79 -5.25
CA LYS A 31 -5.30 11.92 -6.26
C LYS A 31 -4.81 10.62 -5.64
N THR A 32 -4.10 10.71 -4.53
CA THR A 32 -3.59 9.56 -3.79
C THR A 32 -4.74 8.68 -3.30
N THR A 33 -5.81 9.29 -2.81
CA THR A 33 -6.99 8.56 -2.35
C THR A 33 -7.64 7.78 -3.49
N LEU A 34 -7.76 8.39 -4.67
CA LEU A 34 -8.31 7.69 -5.84
C LEU A 34 -7.43 6.52 -6.27
N GLU A 35 -6.12 6.68 -6.25
CA GLU A 35 -5.19 5.59 -6.55
C GLU A 35 -5.36 4.43 -5.56
N LYS A 36 -5.44 4.74 -4.27
CA LYS A 36 -5.65 3.74 -3.22
C LYS A 36 -6.99 3.03 -3.39
N MET A 37 -8.04 3.78 -3.70
CA MET A 37 -9.36 3.20 -3.92
C MET A 37 -9.38 2.25 -5.13
N ASN A 38 -8.73 2.63 -6.22
CA ASN A 38 -8.63 1.77 -7.41
C ASN A 38 -7.93 0.46 -7.10
N ILE A 39 -6.81 0.51 -6.41
CA ILE A 39 -6.05 -0.69 -6.04
C ILE A 39 -6.87 -1.55 -5.08
N SER A 40 -7.50 -0.92 -4.09
CA SER A 40 -8.32 -1.64 -3.10
C SER A 40 -9.55 -2.27 -3.74
N ALA A 41 -10.14 -1.62 -4.76
CA ALA A 41 -11.30 -2.17 -5.47
C ALA A 41 -10.95 -3.44 -6.25
N ASN A 42 -9.68 -3.60 -6.63
CA ASN A 42 -9.21 -4.81 -7.32
C ASN A 42 -8.80 -5.92 -6.34
N ALA A 43 -8.96 -5.71 -5.04
CA ALA A 43 -8.54 -6.69 -4.04
C ALA A 43 -9.43 -7.94 -4.07
N TYR A 44 -8.81 -9.09 -3.85
CA TYR A 44 -9.52 -10.36 -3.75
C TYR A 44 -8.89 -11.22 -2.67
N ARG A 45 -9.70 -12.11 -2.09
CA ARG A 45 -9.21 -13.07 -1.10
C ARG A 45 -8.47 -14.20 -1.79
N PHE A 46 -7.31 -14.54 -1.24
CA PHE A 46 -6.54 -15.69 -1.68
C PHE A 46 -6.35 -16.63 -0.49
N GLY A 47 -6.91 -17.83 -0.60
CA GLY A 47 -6.99 -18.72 0.56
C GLY A 47 -7.94 -18.15 1.62
N ASN A 48 -7.72 -18.52 2.88
CA ASN A 48 -8.60 -18.11 3.96
C ASN A 48 -8.21 -16.77 4.59
N ASP A 49 -6.93 -16.42 4.56
CA ASP A 49 -6.39 -15.39 5.42
C ASP A 49 -5.69 -14.25 4.66
N ALA A 50 -5.44 -14.41 3.37
CA ALA A 50 -4.68 -13.43 2.60
C ALA A 50 -5.57 -12.63 1.67
N LEU A 51 -5.14 -11.39 1.41
CA LEU A 51 -5.77 -10.49 0.45
C LEU A 51 -4.71 -10.04 -0.54
N ILE A 52 -5.03 -10.10 -1.82
CA ILE A 52 -4.15 -9.58 -2.87
C ILE A 52 -4.86 -8.41 -3.54
N ALA A 53 -4.21 -7.24 -3.55
CA ALA A 53 -4.70 -6.06 -4.23
C ALA A 53 -3.72 -5.67 -5.32
N TYR A 54 -4.20 -5.12 -6.41
CA TYR A 54 -3.32 -4.79 -7.53
C TYR A 54 -3.78 -3.56 -8.28
N GLY A 55 -2.81 -2.84 -8.85
CA GLY A 55 -3.07 -1.71 -9.72
C GLY A 55 -3.30 -2.16 -11.16
N ASN A 56 -3.75 -1.24 -12.00
CA ASN A 56 -3.94 -1.50 -13.43
C ASN A 56 -2.60 -1.66 -14.13
N GLU A 57 -2.58 -2.40 -15.23
CA GLU A 57 -1.35 -2.72 -15.95
C GLU A 57 -0.55 -1.50 -16.40
N GLU A 58 -1.24 -0.43 -16.75
CA GLU A 58 -0.59 0.76 -17.31
C GLU A 58 -0.30 1.85 -16.27
N ASP A 59 -0.85 1.73 -15.07
CA ASP A 59 -0.70 2.76 -14.04
C ASP A 59 0.60 2.55 -13.27
N ILE A 60 1.35 3.64 -13.10
CA ILE A 60 2.59 3.64 -12.33
C ILE A 60 2.31 4.25 -10.96
N HIS A 61 2.67 3.52 -9.93
CA HIS A 61 2.48 3.93 -8.55
C HIS A 61 3.81 3.99 -7.82
N THR A 62 3.84 4.68 -6.68
CA THR A 62 5.02 4.71 -5.83
C THR A 62 4.98 3.55 -4.83
N ARG A 63 6.16 3.12 -4.38
CA ARG A 63 6.25 2.07 -3.35
C ARG A 63 5.55 2.48 -2.05
N PRO A 64 5.70 3.73 -1.57
CA PRO A 64 4.96 4.15 -0.37
C PRO A 64 3.45 4.06 -0.52
N LEU A 65 2.91 4.32 -1.71
CA LEU A 65 1.47 4.17 -1.95
C LEU A 65 1.03 2.72 -1.77
N LEU A 66 1.78 1.78 -2.36
CA LEU A 66 1.46 0.36 -2.24
C LEU A 66 1.52 -0.08 -0.77
N ALA A 67 2.50 0.42 -0.02
CA ALA A 67 2.63 0.12 1.40
C ALA A 67 1.43 0.65 2.21
N LYS A 68 0.97 1.85 1.89
CA LYS A 68 -0.20 2.44 2.56
C LYS A 68 -1.46 1.61 2.32
N VAL A 69 -1.67 1.17 1.09
CA VAL A 69 -2.82 0.30 0.77
C VAL A 69 -2.73 -0.99 1.59
N GLY A 70 -1.55 -1.59 1.66
CA GLY A 70 -1.34 -2.79 2.45
C GLY A 70 -1.66 -2.59 3.92
N ASN A 71 -1.19 -1.50 4.51
CA ASN A 71 -1.46 -1.18 5.91
C ASN A 71 -2.95 -0.97 6.17
N GLU A 72 -3.65 -0.28 5.28
CA GLU A 72 -5.08 -0.01 5.42
C GLU A 72 -5.91 -1.28 5.30
N LEU A 73 -5.62 -2.12 4.30
CA LEU A 73 -6.35 -3.36 4.09
C LEU A 73 -6.09 -4.39 5.19
N LEU A 74 -4.92 -4.34 5.83
CA LEU A 74 -4.59 -5.23 6.93
C LEU A 74 -5.47 -4.98 8.17
N ASN A 75 -6.12 -3.81 8.25
CA ASN A 75 -7.05 -3.53 9.35
C ASN A 75 -8.35 -4.33 9.28
N ILE A 76 -8.62 -4.98 8.15
CA ILE A 76 -9.78 -5.89 8.06
C ILE A 76 -9.54 -7.07 8.99
N SER A 77 -10.47 -7.29 9.94
CA SER A 77 -10.24 -8.20 11.05
C SER A 77 -9.97 -9.66 10.65
N GLU A 78 -10.56 -10.10 9.55
CA GLU A 78 -10.44 -11.49 9.08
C GLU A 78 -9.14 -11.73 8.29
N ILE A 79 -8.47 -10.66 7.87
CA ILE A 79 -7.29 -10.74 7.01
C ILE A 79 -6.04 -10.79 7.87
N LYS A 80 -5.15 -11.74 7.58
CA LYS A 80 -3.88 -11.94 8.29
C LYS A 80 -2.67 -11.48 7.49
N ALA A 81 -2.80 -11.40 6.17
CA ALA A 81 -1.73 -10.89 5.31
C ALA A 81 -2.32 -10.17 4.11
N VAL A 82 -1.65 -9.12 3.66
CA VAL A 82 -2.04 -8.35 2.47
C VAL A 82 -0.82 -8.20 1.58
N PHE A 83 -1.02 -8.46 0.30
CA PHE A 83 -0.01 -8.26 -0.74
C PHE A 83 -0.55 -7.27 -1.75
N VAL A 84 0.19 -6.20 -2.00
CA VAL A 84 -0.22 -5.15 -2.93
C VAL A 84 0.77 -5.11 -4.08
N VAL A 85 0.26 -5.34 -5.28
CA VAL A 85 1.06 -5.45 -6.50
C VAL A 85 0.82 -4.22 -7.36
N GLY A 86 1.88 -3.55 -7.78
CA GLY A 86 1.74 -2.38 -8.64
C GLY A 86 3.00 -2.12 -9.46
N ARG A 87 2.80 -1.53 -10.62
CA ARG A 87 3.92 -1.11 -11.46
C ARG A 87 4.52 0.16 -10.86
N VAL A 88 5.83 0.16 -10.67
CA VAL A 88 6.55 1.30 -10.06
C VAL A 88 7.46 2.00 -11.07
N ASP A 89 7.73 1.35 -12.18
CA ASP A 89 8.47 1.90 -13.30
C ASP A 89 8.04 1.15 -14.56
N LYS A 90 8.44 1.63 -15.71
CA LYS A 90 8.06 1.05 -16.99
C LYS A 90 8.26 -0.48 -17.04
N ASP A 91 9.37 -0.96 -16.51
CA ASP A 91 9.75 -2.38 -16.56
C ASP A 91 9.83 -3.02 -15.17
N LYS A 92 9.30 -2.37 -14.15
CA LYS A 92 9.45 -2.85 -12.77
C LYS A 92 8.11 -2.89 -12.06
N ILE A 93 7.82 -4.04 -11.46
CA ILE A 93 6.62 -4.25 -10.65
C ILE A 93 7.07 -4.55 -9.23
N ALA A 94 6.45 -3.89 -8.28
CA ALA A 94 6.75 -4.08 -6.87
C ALA A 94 5.58 -4.76 -6.16
N ILE A 95 5.92 -5.54 -5.15
CA ILE A 95 4.93 -6.10 -4.23
C ILE A 95 5.27 -5.60 -2.85
N SER A 96 4.28 -5.02 -2.19
CA SER A 96 4.39 -4.63 -0.78
C SER A 96 3.56 -5.62 0.03
N ALA A 97 4.18 -6.22 1.04
CA ALA A 97 3.54 -7.26 1.84
C ALA A 97 3.49 -6.84 3.30
N ARG A 98 2.34 -7.08 3.91
CA ARG A 98 2.10 -6.77 5.33
C ARG A 98 1.38 -7.94 5.97
N SER A 99 1.70 -8.25 7.21
CA SER A 99 1.01 -9.34 7.92
C SER A 99 0.83 -9.03 9.39
N LYS A 100 -0.08 -9.78 9.97
CA LYS A 100 -0.24 -9.93 11.41
C LYS A 100 0.66 -11.08 11.88
N THR A 101 0.46 -11.58 13.08
CA THR A 101 1.37 -12.50 13.75
C THR A 101 1.50 -13.90 13.14
N ASP A 102 0.58 -14.31 12.28
CA ASP A 102 0.49 -15.71 11.85
C ASP A 102 1.20 -16.03 10.54
N ILE A 103 1.49 -15.02 9.73
CA ILE A 103 2.07 -15.23 8.40
C ILE A 103 3.37 -14.46 8.27
N ASN A 104 4.43 -15.18 7.89
CA ASN A 104 5.75 -14.59 7.69
C ASN A 104 5.90 -14.13 6.23
N VAL A 105 5.62 -12.84 5.99
CA VAL A 105 5.71 -12.30 4.62
C VAL A 105 7.16 -12.18 4.14
N GLN A 106 8.13 -12.15 5.03
CA GLN A 106 9.54 -12.15 4.66
C GLN A 106 9.88 -13.39 3.83
N LEU A 107 9.47 -14.56 4.31
CA LEU A 107 9.76 -15.82 3.61
C LEU A 107 9.07 -15.87 2.25
N ILE A 108 7.85 -15.33 2.15
CA ILE A 108 7.13 -15.30 0.87
C ILE A 108 7.85 -14.38 -0.12
N MET A 109 8.24 -13.18 0.33
CA MET A 109 8.93 -12.23 -0.55
C MET A 109 10.32 -12.73 -0.94
N GLU A 110 11.01 -13.45 -0.07
CA GLU A 110 12.30 -14.04 -0.40
C GLU A 110 12.20 -15.06 -1.55
N LYS A 111 11.08 -15.75 -1.66
CA LYS A 111 10.83 -16.66 -2.79
C LYS A 111 10.76 -15.92 -4.13
N LEU A 112 10.47 -14.62 -4.09
CA LEU A 112 10.38 -13.77 -5.28
C LEU A 112 11.60 -12.83 -5.42
N GLY A 113 12.65 -13.09 -4.66
CA GLY A 113 13.88 -12.30 -4.73
C GLY A 113 13.87 -11.04 -3.87
N GLY A 114 12.88 -10.89 -3.01
CA GLY A 114 12.78 -9.75 -2.11
C GLY A 114 13.24 -10.05 -0.70
N GLY A 115 12.73 -9.31 0.26
CA GLY A 115 13.07 -9.48 1.66
C GLY A 115 12.34 -8.47 2.55
N GLY A 116 12.74 -8.44 3.80
CA GLY A 116 12.18 -7.56 4.80
C GLY A 116 12.17 -8.20 6.17
N HIS A 117 11.05 -8.06 6.86
CA HIS A 117 10.83 -8.61 8.19
C HIS A 117 9.60 -9.50 8.19
N PHE A 118 9.33 -10.16 9.31
CA PHE A 118 8.21 -11.09 9.44
C PHE A 118 6.88 -10.47 8.99
N SER A 119 6.58 -9.26 9.44
CA SER A 119 5.29 -8.61 9.20
C SER A 119 5.33 -7.50 8.14
N MET A 120 6.48 -7.23 7.57
CA MET A 120 6.68 -6.14 6.62
C MET A 120 7.80 -6.50 5.66
N ALA A 121 7.45 -6.77 4.41
CA ALA A 121 8.42 -7.17 3.40
C ALA A 121 8.00 -6.65 2.04
N ALA A 122 8.90 -6.76 1.08
CA ALA A 122 8.64 -6.28 -0.27
C ALA A 122 9.54 -7.02 -1.26
N CYS A 123 9.14 -6.98 -2.52
CA CYS A 123 10.00 -7.43 -3.60
C CYS A 123 9.78 -6.56 -4.83
N GLN A 124 10.71 -6.66 -5.76
CA GLN A 124 10.61 -6.01 -7.06
C GLN A 124 10.96 -7.05 -8.12
N VAL A 125 10.11 -7.16 -9.12
CA VAL A 125 10.29 -8.13 -10.19
C VAL A 125 10.31 -7.42 -11.55
N GLU A 126 10.98 -8.02 -12.51
CA GLU A 126 11.06 -7.50 -13.87
C GLU A 126 10.13 -8.29 -14.79
N GLU A 127 8.89 -8.46 -14.36
CA GLU A 127 7.86 -9.11 -15.15
C GLU A 127 7.21 -8.11 -16.10
N LYS A 128 6.66 -8.63 -17.20
CA LYS A 128 6.01 -7.79 -18.21
C LYS A 128 4.63 -7.34 -17.78
N SER A 129 3.94 -8.12 -16.96
CA SER A 129 2.57 -7.81 -16.58
C SER A 129 2.33 -8.05 -15.09
N ILE A 130 1.37 -7.31 -14.56
CA ILE A 130 0.89 -7.50 -13.20
C ILE A 130 0.28 -8.90 -13.05
N LYS A 131 -0.42 -9.36 -14.07
CA LYS A 131 -1.01 -10.70 -14.06
C LYS A 131 0.04 -11.81 -13.88
N GLU A 132 1.15 -11.75 -14.59
CA GLU A 132 2.25 -12.71 -14.44
C GLU A 132 2.86 -12.64 -13.05
N THR A 133 3.01 -11.42 -12.51
CA THR A 133 3.53 -11.21 -11.17
C THR A 133 2.59 -11.82 -10.12
N ILE A 134 1.29 -11.61 -10.29
CA ILE A 134 0.29 -12.18 -9.37
C ILE A 134 0.33 -13.71 -9.40
N ASN A 135 0.48 -14.32 -10.58
CA ASN A 135 0.58 -15.77 -10.67
C ASN A 135 1.78 -16.30 -9.88
N LYS A 136 2.92 -15.64 -9.97
CA LYS A 136 4.11 -16.01 -9.20
C LYS A 136 3.90 -15.78 -7.71
N LEU A 137 3.23 -14.70 -7.34
CA LEU A 137 2.91 -14.42 -5.95
C LEU A 137 2.01 -15.50 -5.37
N GLU A 138 0.97 -15.87 -6.09
CA GLU A 138 0.06 -16.94 -5.64
C GLU A 138 0.79 -18.25 -5.44
N GLU A 139 1.68 -18.61 -6.35
CA GLU A 139 2.52 -19.81 -6.19
C GLU A 139 3.41 -19.72 -4.94
N ALA A 140 4.01 -18.55 -4.71
CA ALA A 140 4.88 -18.36 -3.55
C ALA A 140 4.09 -18.46 -2.25
N ILE A 141 2.88 -17.93 -2.20
CA ILE A 141 2.01 -18.04 -1.02
C ILE A 141 1.63 -19.50 -0.79
N ASP A 142 1.22 -20.21 -1.83
CA ASP A 142 0.85 -21.62 -1.71
C ASP A 142 2.02 -22.48 -1.23
N GLN A 143 3.22 -22.26 -1.77
CA GLN A 143 4.42 -22.97 -1.33
C GLN A 143 4.71 -22.71 0.15
N TYR A 144 4.59 -21.45 0.57
CA TYR A 144 4.82 -21.09 1.96
C TYR A 144 3.82 -21.80 2.89
N LEU A 145 2.54 -21.81 2.52
CA LEU A 145 1.51 -22.45 3.32
C LEU A 145 1.71 -23.98 3.40
N ASP A 146 2.13 -24.60 2.30
CA ASP A 146 2.43 -26.03 2.25
C ASP A 146 3.64 -26.37 3.13
N GLU A 147 4.72 -25.58 3.06
CA GLU A 147 5.93 -25.77 3.86
C GLU A 147 5.68 -25.55 5.35
N ARG A 148 4.76 -24.67 5.66
CA ARG A 148 4.41 -24.36 7.04
C ARG A 148 3.62 -25.52 7.70
N GLY A 149 3.04 -26.33 6.88
CA GLY A 149 2.42 -27.52 7.34
C GLY A 149 0.99 -27.52 7.58
#